data_ceea6ebb70e9c8523f64e0b5050656cb
#
_entry.id   ceea6ebb70e9c8523f64e0b5050656cb
#
_cell.length_a   1.000
_cell.length_b   1.000
_cell.length_c   1.000
_cell.angle_alpha   90.00
_cell.angle_beta   90.00
_cell.angle_gamma   90.00
#
_symmetry.space_group_name_H-M   'P 1'
#
loop_
_entity.id
_entity.type
_entity.pdbx_description
1 polymer ?
#
loop_
_entity_poly.entity_id
_entity_poly.type
_entity_poly.pdbx_seq_one_letter_code
_entity_poly.pdbx_strand_id
1 'polypeptide(L)'
;MKNYLIRLDDACPTMDANKWQRIENILDAYDVRPLVGIIPANEDPKQQIAAADTEFWAKVKTWEQKGWAIALHGYNHCFISDAGMKGLNPLWERSEFAGVTLVEQKEKIRNGIAVFKKNGIEPRYFFAPAHTYDENTLQALLEESNIRIISDTIATQPYCKGDFVFIPQLGGRCKEMKLPGVWTFCLHPSAMKEEDFLSTERFLQVHKDEMLGFEELNLTKLKGKNLMSRLLSWVYFTRRRLKGTK
;
A
#
# COMPACT_ATOMS: atom_id res chain seq x y z
N MET A 1 -8.41 0.58 21.75
CA MET A 1 -9.24 0.11 20.64
C MET A 1 -8.31 -0.46 19.57
N LYS A 2 -8.68 -1.50 18.87
CA LYS A 2 -7.99 -2.03 17.69
C LYS A 2 -8.81 -1.67 16.47
N ASN A 3 -8.15 -1.19 15.44
CA ASN A 3 -8.78 -0.93 14.15
C ASN A 3 -7.96 -1.64 13.07
N TYR A 4 -8.64 -2.30 12.16
CA TYR A 4 -8.03 -3.02 11.05
C TYR A 4 -8.35 -2.36 9.72
N LEU A 5 -7.36 -2.34 8.84
CA LEU A 5 -7.44 -1.82 7.49
C LEU A 5 -7.00 -2.90 6.50
N ILE A 6 -7.63 -2.96 5.35
CA ILE A 6 -7.19 -3.80 4.23
C ILE A 6 -6.56 -2.94 3.15
N ARG A 7 -5.39 -3.35 2.67
CA ARG A 7 -4.74 -2.78 1.50
C ARG A 7 -4.57 -3.89 0.46
N LEU A 8 -4.98 -3.61 -0.77
CA LEU A 8 -4.82 -4.50 -1.91
C LEU A 8 -3.72 -3.96 -2.81
N ASP A 9 -2.65 -4.71 -2.98
CA ASP A 9 -1.49 -4.32 -3.76
C ASP A 9 -1.54 -4.91 -5.18
N ASP A 10 -0.82 -4.30 -6.11
CA ASP A 10 -0.55 -4.75 -7.46
C ASP A 10 -1.75 -4.74 -8.43
N ALA A 11 -2.73 -3.83 -8.24
CA ALA A 11 -3.77 -3.64 -9.24
C ALA A 11 -3.20 -3.03 -10.54
N CYS A 12 -3.42 -3.70 -11.65
CA CYS A 12 -2.99 -3.24 -12.98
C CYS A 12 -3.86 -3.91 -14.06
N PRO A 13 -3.84 -3.41 -15.31
CA PRO A 13 -4.64 -3.99 -16.39
C PRO A 13 -4.40 -5.48 -16.64
N THR A 14 -3.24 -6.01 -16.25
CA THR A 14 -2.82 -7.41 -16.48
C THR A 14 -2.96 -8.32 -15.27
N MET A 15 -3.68 -7.89 -14.22
CA MET A 15 -3.94 -8.64 -13.00
C MET A 15 -4.85 -9.87 -13.24
N ASP A 16 -4.90 -10.81 -12.29
CA ASP A 16 -5.86 -11.92 -12.30
C ASP A 16 -7.27 -11.42 -11.96
N ALA A 17 -8.06 -11.11 -12.99
CA ALA A 17 -9.39 -10.52 -12.83
C ALA A 17 -10.33 -11.38 -11.96
N ASN A 18 -10.23 -12.72 -12.02
CA ASN A 18 -11.10 -13.62 -11.25
C ASN A 18 -10.78 -13.53 -9.75
N LYS A 19 -9.51 -13.53 -9.39
CA LYS A 19 -9.08 -13.41 -7.98
C LYS A 19 -9.38 -12.02 -7.44
N TRP A 20 -9.20 -10.96 -8.24
CA TRP A 20 -9.59 -9.61 -7.86
C TRP A 20 -11.09 -9.49 -7.66
N GLN A 21 -11.93 -10.06 -8.55
CA GLN A 21 -13.38 -10.07 -8.36
C GLN A 21 -13.78 -10.84 -7.10
N ARG A 22 -13.08 -11.93 -6.79
CA ARG A 22 -13.35 -12.73 -5.60
C ARG A 22 -13.08 -11.96 -4.30
N ILE A 23 -11.92 -11.28 -4.19
CA ILE A 23 -11.64 -10.47 -2.99
C ILE A 23 -12.59 -9.28 -2.90
N GLU A 24 -12.96 -8.66 -4.01
CA GLU A 24 -13.95 -7.59 -4.06
C GLU A 24 -15.29 -8.07 -3.48
N ASN A 25 -15.79 -9.22 -3.94
CA ASN A 25 -17.04 -9.80 -3.42
C ASN A 25 -16.99 -10.07 -1.90
N ILE A 26 -15.86 -10.58 -1.42
CA ILE A 26 -15.66 -10.80 0.02
C ILE A 26 -15.70 -9.47 0.77
N LEU A 27 -14.97 -8.46 0.32
CA LEU A 27 -14.91 -7.15 1.01
C LEU A 27 -16.27 -6.44 0.96
N ASP A 28 -16.99 -6.49 -0.16
CA ASP A 28 -18.33 -5.92 -0.32
C ASP A 28 -19.35 -6.59 0.63
N ALA A 29 -19.27 -7.91 0.81
CA ALA A 29 -20.16 -8.66 1.72
C ALA A 29 -20.04 -8.21 3.19
N TYR A 30 -18.90 -7.67 3.59
CA TYR A 30 -18.64 -7.18 4.95
C TYR A 30 -18.57 -5.64 5.04
N ASP A 31 -18.92 -4.90 3.96
CA ASP A 31 -18.83 -3.43 3.85
C ASP A 31 -17.42 -2.91 4.19
N VAL A 32 -16.38 -3.62 3.76
CA VAL A 32 -14.98 -3.23 3.98
C VAL A 32 -14.47 -2.44 2.79
N ARG A 33 -13.95 -1.24 3.04
CA ARG A 33 -13.44 -0.30 2.04
C ARG A 33 -11.91 -0.25 2.08
N PRO A 34 -11.21 -1.02 1.22
CA PRO A 34 -9.76 -1.10 1.23
C PRO A 34 -9.10 0.14 0.61
N LEU A 35 -7.77 0.23 0.77
CA LEU A 35 -6.90 1.00 -0.09
C LEU A 35 -6.41 0.11 -1.23
N VAL A 36 -6.58 0.55 -2.48
CA VAL A 36 -6.09 -0.17 -3.66
C VAL A 36 -4.85 0.52 -4.22
N GLY A 37 -3.74 -0.20 -4.29
CA GLY A 37 -2.51 0.24 -4.93
C GLY A 37 -2.50 -0.10 -6.41
N ILE A 38 -2.45 0.92 -7.24
CA ILE A 38 -2.48 0.78 -8.68
C ILE A 38 -1.10 1.04 -9.26
N ILE A 39 -0.63 0.11 -10.09
CA ILE A 39 0.57 0.25 -10.91
C ILE A 39 0.15 0.88 -12.23
N PRO A 40 0.43 2.17 -12.49
CA PRO A 40 -0.13 2.88 -13.64
C PRO A 40 0.44 2.44 -14.99
N ALA A 41 1.66 1.92 -15.03
CA ALA A 41 2.36 1.52 -16.27
C ALA A 41 3.16 0.23 -16.05
N ASN A 42 2.48 -0.83 -15.63
CA ASN A 42 3.11 -2.10 -15.24
C ASN A 42 4.05 -2.67 -16.32
N GLU A 43 5.33 -2.81 -15.97
CA GLU A 43 6.36 -3.48 -16.77
C GLU A 43 7.00 -4.67 -16.04
N ASP A 44 6.55 -5.00 -14.82
CA ASP A 44 7.03 -6.18 -14.09
C ASP A 44 6.46 -7.46 -14.72
N PRO A 45 7.30 -8.35 -15.28
CA PRO A 45 6.82 -9.60 -15.89
C PRO A 45 6.02 -10.48 -14.92
N LYS A 46 6.27 -10.35 -13.60
CA LYS A 46 5.54 -11.11 -12.58
C LYS A 46 4.11 -10.61 -12.35
N GLN A 47 3.82 -9.39 -12.76
CA GLN A 47 2.49 -8.79 -12.69
C GLN A 47 1.76 -8.80 -14.04
N GLN A 48 2.38 -9.35 -15.09
CA GLN A 48 1.74 -9.60 -16.39
C GLN A 48 1.11 -11.00 -16.40
N ILE A 49 0.00 -11.15 -15.67
CA ILE A 49 -0.64 -12.44 -15.39
C ILE A 49 -1.67 -12.79 -16.47
N ALA A 50 -2.38 -11.80 -17.01
CA ALA A 50 -3.42 -11.95 -18.01
C ALA A 50 -3.22 -10.96 -19.17
N ALA A 51 -4.02 -11.09 -20.24
CA ALA A 51 -4.13 -10.05 -21.25
C ALA A 51 -4.61 -8.73 -20.61
N ALA A 52 -4.12 -7.60 -21.12
CA ALA A 52 -4.49 -6.30 -20.58
C ALA A 52 -6.00 -6.03 -20.75
N ASP A 53 -6.66 -5.76 -19.64
CA ASP A 53 -8.07 -5.40 -19.57
C ASP A 53 -8.25 -3.93 -19.97
N THR A 54 -8.98 -3.67 -21.06
CA THR A 54 -9.29 -2.33 -21.55
C THR A 54 -10.24 -1.56 -20.62
N GLU A 55 -11.03 -2.28 -19.82
CA GLU A 55 -12.00 -1.70 -18.87
C GLU A 55 -11.42 -1.51 -17.46
N PHE A 56 -10.13 -1.77 -17.27
CA PHE A 56 -9.46 -1.66 -15.97
C PHE A 56 -9.73 -0.31 -15.29
N TRP A 57 -9.58 0.81 -16.01
CA TRP A 57 -9.78 2.13 -15.43
C TRP A 57 -11.25 2.45 -15.12
N ALA A 58 -12.20 1.86 -15.85
CA ALA A 58 -13.61 1.92 -15.48
C ALA A 58 -13.87 1.16 -14.16
N LYS A 59 -13.21 0.00 -13.98
CA LYS A 59 -13.25 -0.74 -12.72
C LYS A 59 -12.66 0.07 -11.56
N VAL A 60 -11.55 0.77 -11.76
CA VAL A 60 -10.95 1.66 -10.73
C VAL A 60 -11.94 2.76 -10.31
N LYS A 61 -12.64 3.38 -11.26
CA LYS A 61 -13.70 4.35 -10.95
C LYS A 61 -14.83 3.74 -10.14
N THR A 62 -15.20 2.50 -10.41
CA THR A 62 -16.22 1.78 -9.63
C THR A 62 -15.75 1.58 -8.18
N TRP A 63 -14.48 1.24 -7.96
CA TRP A 63 -13.91 1.15 -6.61
C TRP A 63 -13.96 2.50 -5.87
N GLU A 64 -13.56 3.58 -6.55
CA GLU A 64 -13.64 4.94 -5.98
C GLU A 64 -15.08 5.31 -5.60
N GLN A 65 -16.05 5.01 -6.46
CA GLN A 65 -17.48 5.24 -6.21
C GLN A 65 -18.04 4.44 -5.02
N LYS A 66 -17.47 3.27 -4.74
CA LYS A 66 -17.76 2.48 -3.55
C LYS A 66 -17.10 3.03 -2.27
N GLY A 67 -16.32 4.11 -2.37
CA GLY A 67 -15.57 4.69 -1.26
C GLY A 67 -14.26 3.96 -0.95
N TRP A 68 -13.74 3.15 -1.88
CA TRP A 68 -12.42 2.57 -1.76
C TRP A 68 -11.36 3.65 -2.00
N ALA A 69 -10.32 3.66 -1.19
CA ALA A 69 -9.22 4.60 -1.35
C ALA A 69 -8.27 4.14 -2.46
N ILE A 70 -7.75 5.10 -3.24
CA ILE A 70 -6.87 4.82 -4.37
C ILE A 70 -5.47 5.36 -4.09
N ALA A 71 -4.46 4.50 -4.31
CA ALA A 71 -3.04 4.82 -4.14
C ALA A 71 -2.26 4.67 -5.45
N LEU A 72 -1.28 5.53 -5.62
CA LEU A 72 -0.18 5.33 -6.54
C LEU A 72 0.75 4.25 -5.95
N HIS A 73 0.89 3.09 -6.61
CA HIS A 73 1.77 1.99 -6.22
C HIS A 73 2.98 1.90 -7.15
N GLY A 74 3.95 2.79 -6.92
CA GLY A 74 5.06 2.96 -7.84
C GLY A 74 4.65 3.55 -9.19
N TYR A 75 5.47 3.33 -10.21
CA TYR A 75 5.18 3.71 -11.59
C TYR A 75 5.03 2.49 -12.49
N ASN A 76 6.10 1.71 -12.64
CA ASN A 76 6.13 0.54 -13.53
C ASN A 76 6.44 -0.77 -12.80
N HIS A 77 6.59 -0.75 -11.48
CA HIS A 77 6.90 -1.89 -10.61
C HIS A 77 8.25 -2.57 -10.94
N CYS A 78 9.18 -1.85 -11.59
CA CYS A 78 10.50 -2.35 -11.93
C CYS A 78 11.52 -2.00 -10.84
N PHE A 79 12.15 -3.03 -10.28
CA PHE A 79 13.20 -2.85 -9.28
C PHE A 79 14.53 -2.59 -9.97
N ILE A 80 15.01 -1.35 -9.92
CA ILE A 80 16.23 -0.85 -10.59
C ILE A 80 17.35 -0.51 -9.62
N SER A 81 17.12 -0.69 -8.31
CA SER A 81 18.09 -0.42 -7.25
C SER A 81 18.08 -1.56 -6.22
N ASP A 82 19.22 -1.79 -5.58
CA ASP A 82 19.41 -2.69 -4.43
C ASP A 82 19.57 -1.93 -3.10
N ALA A 83 19.31 -0.63 -3.10
CA ALA A 83 19.49 0.24 -1.94
C ALA A 83 18.27 0.32 -1.01
N GLY A 84 17.27 -0.54 -1.16
CA GLY A 84 16.05 -0.49 -0.36
C GLY A 84 16.29 -0.59 1.15
N MET A 85 17.31 -1.33 1.59
CA MET A 85 17.69 -1.43 3.00
C MET A 85 18.30 -0.14 3.57
N LYS A 86 18.67 0.82 2.72
CA LYS A 86 19.15 2.15 3.13
C LYS A 86 18.04 3.19 3.17
N GLY A 87 16.83 2.83 2.73
CA GLY A 87 15.67 3.71 2.69
C GLY A 87 15.01 3.94 4.05
N LEU A 88 13.89 4.65 4.04
CA LEU A 88 13.10 5.00 5.23
C LEU A 88 12.33 3.81 5.81
N ASN A 89 12.04 2.80 4.97
CA ASN A 89 11.34 1.58 5.34
C ASN A 89 12.14 0.35 4.87
N PRO A 90 13.23 -0.04 5.57
CA PRO A 90 14.21 -1.01 5.13
C PRO A 90 13.68 -2.45 5.25
N LEU A 91 12.79 -2.86 4.33
CA LEU A 91 12.17 -4.18 4.32
C LEU A 91 12.83 -5.16 3.35
N TRP A 92 13.30 -4.68 2.19
CA TRP A 92 13.93 -5.47 1.14
C TRP A 92 15.13 -4.72 0.57
N GLU A 93 16.07 -5.44 -0.06
CA GLU A 93 17.19 -4.82 -0.78
C GLU A 93 16.70 -4.15 -2.05
N ARG A 94 15.86 -4.85 -2.82
CA ARG A 94 15.32 -4.35 -4.08
C ARG A 94 14.41 -3.14 -3.89
N SER A 95 14.49 -2.18 -4.81
CA SER A 95 13.65 -1.00 -4.80
C SER A 95 13.39 -0.45 -6.21
N GLU A 96 12.21 0.08 -6.41
CA GLU A 96 11.90 0.94 -7.56
C GLU A 96 12.34 2.40 -7.31
N PHE A 97 12.44 2.81 -6.04
CA PHE A 97 12.67 4.20 -5.61
C PHE A 97 13.94 4.37 -4.79
N ALA A 98 14.09 3.70 -3.64
CA ALA A 98 15.21 3.94 -2.75
C ALA A 98 16.56 3.72 -3.44
N GLY A 99 17.43 4.72 -3.36
CA GLY A 99 18.75 4.75 -4.01
C GLY A 99 18.73 5.18 -5.47
N VAL A 100 17.57 5.53 -6.02
CA VAL A 100 17.41 6.13 -7.35
C VAL A 100 17.55 7.65 -7.22
N THR A 101 18.04 8.32 -8.26
CA THR A 101 18.22 9.77 -8.23
C THR A 101 16.89 10.51 -8.08
N LEU A 102 16.91 11.69 -7.47
CA LEU A 102 15.71 12.52 -7.33
C LEU A 102 15.05 12.82 -8.68
N VAL A 103 15.85 13.07 -9.72
CA VAL A 103 15.35 13.39 -11.06
C VAL A 103 14.55 12.23 -11.64
N GLU A 104 15.07 11.01 -11.56
CA GLU A 104 14.38 9.79 -12.03
C GLU A 104 13.15 9.48 -11.19
N GLN A 105 13.20 9.66 -9.86
CA GLN A 105 12.03 9.47 -9.00
C GLN A 105 10.93 10.49 -9.32
N LYS A 106 11.28 11.76 -9.57
CA LYS A 106 10.32 12.79 -10.01
C LYS A 106 9.66 12.42 -11.33
N GLU A 107 10.44 11.94 -12.30
CA GLU A 107 9.92 11.48 -13.59
C GLU A 107 8.93 10.34 -13.40
N LYS A 108 9.24 9.32 -12.60
CA LYS A 108 8.33 8.20 -12.29
C LYS A 108 7.03 8.68 -11.66
N ILE A 109 7.10 9.55 -10.64
CA ILE A 109 5.91 10.09 -9.97
C ILE A 109 5.07 10.91 -10.95
N ARG A 110 5.68 11.83 -11.70
CA ARG A 110 5.01 12.66 -12.70
C ARG A 110 4.27 11.82 -13.75
N ASN A 111 4.96 10.82 -14.30
CA ASN A 111 4.39 9.91 -15.30
C ASN A 111 3.25 9.07 -14.73
N GLY A 112 3.41 8.55 -13.50
CA GLY A 112 2.35 7.84 -12.80
C GLY A 112 1.11 8.71 -12.59
N ILE A 113 1.27 9.94 -12.08
CA ILE A 113 0.16 10.89 -11.89
C ILE A 113 -0.49 11.26 -13.22
N ALA A 114 0.29 11.41 -14.30
CA ALA A 114 -0.26 11.71 -15.62
C ALA A 114 -1.19 10.60 -16.14
N VAL A 115 -0.86 9.33 -15.90
CA VAL A 115 -1.72 8.18 -16.24
C VAL A 115 -3.03 8.23 -15.44
N PHE A 116 -2.98 8.47 -14.14
CA PHE A 116 -4.19 8.62 -13.30
C PHE A 116 -5.06 9.77 -13.80
N LYS A 117 -4.46 10.94 -14.02
CA LYS A 117 -5.17 12.15 -14.50
C LYS A 117 -5.83 11.92 -15.85
N LYS A 118 -5.16 11.23 -16.79
CA LYS A 118 -5.73 10.85 -18.10
C LYS A 118 -7.02 10.03 -17.93
N ASN A 119 -7.12 9.24 -16.87
CA ASN A 119 -8.28 8.40 -16.58
C ASN A 119 -9.27 9.07 -15.60
N GLY A 120 -9.07 10.34 -15.25
CA GLY A 120 -9.97 11.11 -14.40
C GLY A 120 -10.01 10.67 -12.95
N ILE A 121 -8.89 10.17 -12.43
CA ILE A 121 -8.70 9.72 -11.04
C ILE A 121 -7.58 10.56 -10.40
N GLU A 122 -7.71 10.87 -9.12
CA GLU A 122 -6.69 11.57 -8.33
C GLU A 122 -6.29 10.70 -7.12
N PRO A 123 -5.13 10.01 -7.17
CA PRO A 123 -4.68 9.19 -6.04
C PRO A 123 -4.26 10.08 -4.88
N ARG A 124 -4.75 9.78 -3.68
CA ARG A 124 -4.42 10.54 -2.45
C ARG A 124 -3.35 9.86 -1.60
N TYR A 125 -3.05 8.60 -1.88
CA TYR A 125 -2.14 7.76 -1.13
C TYR A 125 -0.99 7.30 -2.00
N PHE A 126 0.13 6.99 -1.35
CA PHE A 126 1.27 6.34 -1.98
C PHE A 126 1.77 5.20 -1.09
N PHE A 127 2.24 4.15 -1.71
CA PHE A 127 3.16 3.19 -1.12
C PHE A 127 4.04 2.57 -2.22
N ALA A 128 5.31 2.35 -1.89
CA ALA A 128 6.28 1.88 -2.85
C ALA A 128 6.21 0.37 -3.08
N PRO A 129 6.46 -0.14 -4.29
CA PRO A 129 6.75 -1.54 -4.53
C PRO A 129 7.86 -2.05 -3.61
N ALA A 130 7.73 -3.29 -3.14
CA ALA A 130 8.59 -3.87 -2.10
C ALA A 130 8.67 -3.03 -0.81
N HIS A 131 7.78 -2.06 -0.60
CA HIS A 131 7.73 -1.19 0.59
C HIS A 131 8.98 -0.30 0.78
N THR A 132 9.82 -0.14 -0.24
CA THR A 132 11.12 0.53 -0.12
C THR A 132 11.14 1.88 -0.81
N TYR A 133 11.41 2.93 -0.04
CA TYR A 133 11.46 4.32 -0.48
C TYR A 133 12.42 5.13 0.40
N ASP A 134 12.84 6.31 -0.04
CA ASP A 134 13.79 7.17 0.65
C ASP A 134 13.32 8.64 0.73
N GLU A 135 14.18 9.54 1.21
CA GLU A 135 13.85 10.97 1.30
C GLU A 135 13.65 11.60 -0.09
N ASN A 136 14.36 11.13 -1.13
CA ASN A 136 14.12 11.56 -2.51
C ASN A 136 12.71 11.20 -2.99
N THR A 137 12.17 10.05 -2.55
CA THR A 137 10.79 9.67 -2.87
C THR A 137 9.79 10.65 -2.27
N LEU A 138 9.99 11.04 -1.01
CA LEU A 138 9.14 12.04 -0.37
C LEU A 138 9.24 13.39 -1.08
N GLN A 139 10.46 13.80 -1.43
CA GLN A 139 10.68 15.05 -2.17
C GLN A 139 10.03 15.01 -3.56
N ALA A 140 10.15 13.89 -4.29
CA ALA A 140 9.50 13.71 -5.58
C ALA A 140 7.96 13.77 -5.48
N LEU A 141 7.37 13.13 -4.47
CA LEU A 141 5.93 13.21 -4.19
C LEU A 141 5.49 14.64 -3.87
N LEU A 142 6.29 15.38 -3.09
CA LEU A 142 6.01 16.77 -2.72
C LEU A 142 5.95 17.68 -3.93
N GLU A 143 6.88 17.51 -4.88
CA GLU A 143 7.05 18.39 -6.02
C GLU A 143 6.18 18.02 -7.24
N GLU A 144 5.85 16.72 -7.42
CA GLU A 144 5.19 16.22 -8.62
C GLU A 144 3.74 15.74 -8.39
N SER A 145 3.24 15.82 -7.15
CA SER A 145 1.88 15.35 -6.81
C SER A 145 1.26 16.09 -5.64
N ASN A 146 -0.04 15.86 -5.44
CA ASN A 146 -0.78 16.27 -4.23
C ASN A 146 -0.78 15.19 -3.14
N ILE A 147 -0.08 14.07 -3.33
CA ILE A 147 -0.06 12.96 -2.38
C ILE A 147 0.74 13.37 -1.13
N ARG A 148 0.10 13.24 0.05
CA ARG A 148 0.72 13.53 1.36
C ARG A 148 0.49 12.40 2.36
N ILE A 149 -0.05 11.25 1.94
CA ILE A 149 -0.35 10.11 2.80
C ILE A 149 0.40 8.89 2.28
N ILE A 150 1.29 8.34 3.13
CA ILE A 150 2.09 7.16 2.85
C ILE A 150 1.53 5.98 3.64
N SER A 151 1.05 4.93 2.95
CA SER A 151 0.58 3.70 3.59
C SER A 151 1.71 2.68 3.70
N ASP A 152 2.81 3.06 4.35
CA ASP A 152 3.98 2.17 4.46
C ASP A 152 4.91 2.60 5.60
N THR A 153 4.73 2.01 6.76
CA THR A 153 5.61 2.23 7.92
C THR A 153 5.35 1.19 9.00
N ILE A 154 6.30 1.01 9.89
CA ILE A 154 6.14 0.19 11.10
C ILE A 154 5.81 1.10 12.27
N ALA A 155 4.57 1.09 12.72
CA ALA A 155 4.08 1.87 13.86
C ALA A 155 2.83 1.20 14.45
N THR A 156 2.33 1.69 15.59
CA THR A 156 1.07 1.23 16.21
C THR A 156 -0.12 2.10 15.81
N GLN A 157 0.12 3.28 15.27
CA GLN A 157 -0.91 4.23 14.84
C GLN A 157 -0.36 5.21 13.80
N PRO A 158 -1.23 5.87 13.02
CA PRO A 158 -0.81 6.93 12.11
C PRO A 158 -0.06 8.05 12.82
N TYR A 159 0.91 8.65 12.15
CA TYR A 159 1.69 9.78 12.66
C TYR A 159 2.08 10.73 11.52
N CYS A 160 2.47 11.97 11.86
CA CYS A 160 3.02 12.92 10.91
C CYS A 160 4.55 13.05 11.04
N LYS A 161 5.21 13.27 9.92
CA LYS A 161 6.63 13.65 9.82
C LYS A 161 6.79 14.59 8.62
N GLY A 162 7.18 15.84 8.88
CA GLY A 162 7.18 16.89 7.85
C GLY A 162 5.78 17.08 7.26
N ASP A 163 5.69 17.15 5.95
CA ASP A 163 4.46 17.36 5.20
C ASP A 163 3.64 16.07 4.99
N PHE A 164 4.10 14.94 5.52
CA PHE A 164 3.50 13.64 5.27
C PHE A 164 2.85 13.01 6.51
N VAL A 165 1.73 12.34 6.25
CA VAL A 165 1.10 11.40 7.17
C VAL A 165 1.51 9.98 6.81
N PHE A 166 1.87 9.19 7.81
CA PHE A 166 2.25 7.79 7.64
C PHE A 166 1.21 6.89 8.31
N ILE A 167 0.64 5.96 7.56
CA ILE A 167 -0.27 4.93 8.04
C ILE A 167 0.51 3.62 8.17
N PRO A 168 0.42 2.93 9.33
CA PRO A 168 1.13 1.66 9.53
C PRO A 168 0.70 0.57 8.56
N GLN A 169 1.68 -0.25 8.12
CA GLN A 169 1.48 -1.50 7.39
C GLN A 169 2.38 -2.57 8.01
N LEU A 170 1.82 -3.68 8.48
CA LEU A 170 2.55 -4.64 9.31
C LEU A 170 2.47 -6.10 8.87
N GLY A 171 1.57 -6.48 8.01
CA GLY A 171 1.43 -7.89 7.66
C GLY A 171 0.83 -8.17 6.30
N GLY A 172 1.24 -9.28 5.68
CA GLY A 172 0.70 -9.79 4.41
C GLY A 172 -0.48 -10.75 4.59
N ARG A 173 -1.03 -10.90 5.80
CA ARG A 173 -2.19 -11.75 6.10
C ARG A 173 -3.00 -11.14 7.24
N CYS A 174 -4.32 -11.28 7.16
CA CYS A 174 -5.21 -10.90 8.23
C CYS A 174 -4.99 -11.79 9.47
N LYS A 175 -4.81 -11.17 10.63
CA LYS A 175 -4.64 -11.86 11.91
C LYS A 175 -5.02 -10.95 13.06
N GLU A 176 -5.52 -11.53 14.14
CA GLU A 176 -5.77 -10.77 15.36
C GLU A 176 -4.48 -10.18 15.93
N MET A 177 -4.50 -8.87 16.21
CA MET A 177 -3.38 -8.16 16.82
C MET A 177 -3.59 -8.06 18.32
N LYS A 178 -2.52 -8.31 19.11
CA LYS A 178 -2.58 -8.30 20.58
C LYS A 178 -2.58 -6.90 21.18
N LEU A 179 -1.99 -5.92 20.48
CA LEU A 179 -1.87 -4.55 20.96
C LEU A 179 -2.94 -3.64 20.35
N PRO A 180 -3.44 -2.63 21.08
CA PRO A 180 -4.27 -1.60 20.50
C PRO A 180 -3.50 -0.82 19.43
N GLY A 181 -4.22 -0.33 18.42
CA GLY A 181 -3.59 0.42 17.32
C GLY A 181 -4.37 0.34 16.03
N VAL A 182 -3.78 0.89 14.98
CA VAL A 182 -4.24 0.79 13.59
C VAL A 182 -3.33 -0.21 12.85
N TRP A 183 -3.93 -1.25 12.28
CA TRP A 183 -3.22 -2.39 11.72
C TRP A 183 -3.66 -2.64 10.29
N THR A 184 -2.81 -2.32 9.32
CA THR A 184 -3.08 -2.56 7.91
C THR A 184 -2.52 -3.91 7.47
N PHE A 185 -3.36 -4.72 6.84
CA PHE A 185 -2.98 -5.97 6.19
C PHE A 185 -2.89 -5.75 4.68
N CYS A 186 -1.73 -6.05 4.12
CA CYS A 186 -1.43 -5.93 2.71
C CYS A 186 -1.68 -7.27 2.03
N LEU A 187 -2.67 -7.33 1.17
CA LEU A 187 -3.02 -8.51 0.40
C LEU A 187 -2.61 -8.30 -1.06
N HIS A 188 -2.16 -9.38 -1.71
CA HIS A 188 -1.82 -9.40 -3.14
C HIS A 188 -2.80 -10.33 -3.85
N PRO A 189 -3.97 -9.86 -4.29
CA PRO A 189 -5.06 -10.73 -4.76
C PRO A 189 -4.63 -11.71 -5.84
N SER A 190 -3.85 -11.27 -6.82
CA SER A 190 -3.36 -12.14 -7.90
C SER A 190 -2.50 -13.31 -7.40
N ALA A 191 -1.82 -13.16 -6.26
CA ALA A 191 -0.97 -14.20 -5.66
C ALA A 191 -1.69 -15.03 -4.59
N MET A 192 -2.90 -14.66 -4.15
CA MET A 192 -3.66 -15.38 -3.14
C MET A 192 -4.03 -16.78 -3.58
N LYS A 193 -3.97 -17.70 -2.63
CA LYS A 193 -4.47 -19.07 -2.76
C LYS A 193 -5.85 -19.18 -2.11
N GLU A 194 -6.54 -20.31 -2.34
CA GLU A 194 -7.85 -20.59 -1.74
C GLU A 194 -7.87 -20.34 -0.23
N GLU A 195 -6.85 -20.82 0.47
CA GLU A 195 -6.74 -20.69 1.94
C GLU A 195 -6.61 -19.21 2.39
N ASP A 196 -5.99 -18.34 1.55
CA ASP A 196 -5.83 -16.93 1.87
C ASP A 196 -7.18 -16.19 1.79
N PHE A 197 -8.02 -16.50 0.79
CA PHE A 197 -9.38 -15.99 0.68
C PHE A 197 -10.24 -16.43 1.87
N LEU A 198 -10.25 -17.72 2.15
CA LEU A 198 -11.04 -18.29 3.27
C LEU A 198 -10.57 -17.75 4.64
N SER A 199 -9.27 -17.55 4.83
CA SER A 199 -8.75 -16.98 6.08
C SER A 199 -9.08 -15.50 6.22
N THR A 200 -9.07 -14.75 5.12
CA THR A 200 -9.48 -13.34 5.10
C THR A 200 -10.97 -13.23 5.44
N GLU A 201 -11.82 -14.00 4.80
CA GLU A 201 -13.27 -14.00 5.05
C GLU A 201 -13.59 -14.34 6.51
N ARG A 202 -12.98 -15.41 7.07
CA ARG A 202 -13.13 -15.75 8.49
C ARG A 202 -12.68 -14.64 9.43
N PHE A 203 -11.59 -13.94 9.09
CA PHE A 203 -11.14 -12.80 9.87
C PHE A 203 -12.15 -11.66 9.86
N LEU A 204 -12.68 -11.31 8.68
CA LEU A 204 -13.69 -10.27 8.54
C LEU A 204 -14.99 -10.62 9.29
N GLN A 205 -15.42 -11.88 9.23
CA GLN A 205 -16.60 -12.35 9.98
C GLN A 205 -16.48 -12.10 11.49
N VAL A 206 -15.27 -12.28 12.05
CA VAL A 206 -15.04 -12.12 13.51
C VAL A 206 -14.79 -10.65 13.88
N HIS A 207 -14.14 -9.88 13.02
CA HIS A 207 -13.63 -8.54 13.33
C HIS A 207 -14.33 -7.41 12.57
N LYS A 208 -15.54 -7.65 12.04
CA LYS A 208 -16.28 -6.68 11.23
C LYS A 208 -16.36 -5.30 11.90
N ASP A 209 -16.69 -5.26 13.18
CA ASP A 209 -16.88 -4.00 13.95
C ASP A 209 -15.55 -3.28 14.28
N GLU A 210 -14.43 -3.92 14.03
CA GLU A 210 -13.07 -3.35 14.18
C GLU A 210 -12.47 -2.90 12.83
N MET A 211 -13.16 -3.19 11.71
CA MET A 211 -12.73 -2.76 10.37
C MET A 211 -13.01 -1.28 10.15
N LEU A 212 -12.09 -0.59 9.48
CA LEU A 212 -12.25 0.80 9.02
C LEU A 212 -11.86 0.91 7.55
N GLY A 213 -12.47 1.85 6.85
CA GLY A 213 -11.97 2.36 5.57
C GLY A 213 -10.82 3.35 5.78
N PHE A 214 -9.96 3.49 4.77
CA PHE A 214 -8.86 4.46 4.83
C PHE A 214 -9.36 5.91 4.92
N GLU A 215 -10.48 6.21 4.27
CA GLU A 215 -11.11 7.55 4.31
C GLU A 215 -11.83 7.83 5.64
N GLU A 216 -12.04 6.83 6.48
CA GLU A 216 -12.67 6.95 7.81
C GLU A 216 -11.63 7.26 8.90
N LEU A 217 -10.33 7.17 8.57
CA LEU A 217 -9.28 7.47 9.52
C LEU A 217 -9.27 8.97 9.89
N ASN A 218 -9.30 9.26 11.17
CA ASN A 218 -9.08 10.63 11.64
C ASN A 218 -7.59 10.96 11.55
N LEU A 219 -7.18 11.58 10.48
CA LEU A 219 -5.81 12.02 10.22
C LEU A 219 -5.56 13.48 10.61
N THR A 220 -6.48 14.12 11.32
CA THR A 220 -6.33 15.50 11.82
C THR A 220 -5.52 15.53 13.11
N LYS A 221 -4.70 16.58 13.30
CA LYS A 221 -3.94 16.81 14.54
C LYS A 221 -3.02 15.65 14.97
N LEU A 222 -2.52 14.88 13.98
CA LEU A 222 -1.56 13.83 14.26
C LEU A 222 -0.28 14.41 14.86
N LYS A 223 0.28 13.68 15.81
CA LYS A 223 1.60 13.96 16.37
C LYS A 223 2.67 13.13 15.67
N GLY A 224 3.92 13.44 15.91
CA GLY A 224 5.04 12.60 15.47
C GLY A 224 4.97 11.20 16.08
N LYS A 225 5.78 10.27 15.53
CA LYS A 225 5.85 8.87 15.94
C LYS A 225 6.09 8.73 17.45
N ASN A 226 5.16 8.12 18.17
CA ASN A 226 5.23 7.94 19.62
C ASN A 226 6.29 6.90 20.04
N LEU A 227 6.61 6.86 21.35
CA LEU A 227 7.67 5.99 21.89
C LEU A 227 7.37 4.49 21.62
N MET A 228 6.13 4.04 21.78
CA MET A 228 5.72 2.66 21.50
C MET A 228 5.95 2.30 20.02
N SER A 229 5.58 3.17 19.11
CA SER A 229 5.81 2.98 17.68
C SER A 229 7.29 2.98 17.32
N ARG A 230 8.12 3.79 17.98
CA ARG A 230 9.58 3.79 17.79
C ARG A 230 10.19 2.46 18.27
N LEU A 231 9.78 1.99 19.44
CA LEU A 231 10.22 0.70 19.98
C LEU A 231 9.80 -0.47 19.07
N LEU A 232 8.53 -0.48 18.63
CA LEU A 232 8.03 -1.49 17.69
C LEU A 232 8.85 -1.51 16.41
N SER A 233 9.12 -0.35 15.80
CA SER A 233 9.94 -0.24 14.60
C SER A 233 11.36 -0.78 14.83
N TRP A 234 11.98 -0.38 15.92
CA TRP A 234 13.33 -0.81 16.26
C TRP A 234 13.40 -2.35 16.42
N VAL A 235 12.48 -2.93 17.19
CA VAL A 235 12.41 -4.40 17.38
C VAL A 235 12.16 -5.11 16.05
N TYR A 236 11.22 -4.59 15.24
CA TYR A 236 10.86 -5.19 13.96
C TYR A 236 12.07 -5.22 13.00
N PHE A 237 12.70 -4.08 12.76
CA PHE A 237 13.82 -3.99 11.82
C PHE A 237 15.08 -4.70 12.34
N THR A 238 15.33 -4.68 13.65
CA THR A 238 16.45 -5.44 14.26
C THR A 238 16.26 -6.95 14.04
N ARG A 239 15.06 -7.48 14.33
CA ARG A 239 14.76 -8.90 14.09
C ARG A 239 14.88 -9.27 12.61
N ARG A 240 14.46 -8.38 11.73
CA ARG A 240 14.53 -8.62 10.29
C ARG A 240 15.97 -8.68 9.80
N ARG A 241 16.82 -7.76 10.24
CA ARG A 241 18.27 -7.77 9.94
C ARG A 241 18.96 -9.04 10.45
N LEU A 242 18.63 -9.49 11.66
CA LEU A 242 19.21 -10.71 12.25
C LEU A 242 18.78 -12.00 11.53
N LYS A 243 17.58 -12.02 10.93
CA LYS A 243 17.10 -13.20 10.17
C LYS A 243 17.64 -13.29 8.75
N GLY A 244 18.35 -12.28 8.28
CA GLY A 244 18.72 -12.13 6.88
C GLY A 244 17.50 -11.87 5.99
N THR A 245 17.61 -10.99 5.03
CA THR A 245 16.63 -10.84 3.95
C THR A 245 16.86 -11.98 2.95
N LYS A 246 16.21 -13.14 3.16
CA LYS A 246 16.13 -14.16 2.10
C LYS A 246 14.93 -13.91 1.23
#